data_0c37f9a1f78d7e89037819a8cd1a9fed
#
_entry.id   0c37f9a1f78d7e89037819a8cd1a9fed
#
_cell.length_a   1.000
_cell.length_b   1.000
_cell.length_c   1.000
_cell.angle_alpha   90.00
_cell.angle_beta   90.00
_cell.angle_gamma   90.00
#
_symmetry.space_group_name_H-M   'P 1'
#
loop_
_entity.id
_entity.type
_entity.pdbx_description
1 polymer ?
#
loop_
_entity_poly.entity_id
_entity_poly.type
_entity_poly.pdbx_seq_one_letter_code
_entity_poly.pdbx_strand_id
1 'polypeptide(L)'
;VNGALGWVGDIVRFFGRLIPRLTIIPSYEGGVAFVRGKPRAVGSGCLVVWWPFWTQLLTVPVVRQTTNLPSQVITVEGEPLAVGAIVVWKIRDPLLALSRVHDPEEALRDLGLAAVKRGMWKRKLSEVMADADQIDADLKAGLAAGLRGFGIEIRNVFISDVARCKVLKLLADQPKATYEAAVVNGEEEP
;
A
#
# COMPACT_ATOMS: atom_id res chain seq x y z
N VAL A 1 35.24 -36.74 0.39
CA VAL A 1 34.17 -37.70 -0.01
C VAL A 1 32.85 -36.96 -0.36
N ASN A 2 32.76 -35.63 -0.14
CA ASN A 2 31.51 -34.87 -0.31
C ASN A 2 31.24 -34.33 -1.76
N GLY A 3 32.12 -34.54 -2.71
CA GLY A 3 31.95 -34.07 -4.09
C GLY A 3 31.23 -35.04 -5.04
N ALA A 4 31.28 -36.33 -4.76
CA ALA A 4 30.79 -37.36 -5.70
C ALA A 4 29.28 -37.56 -5.70
N LEU A 5 28.55 -37.07 -4.69
CA LEU A 5 27.09 -37.21 -4.57
C LEU A 5 26.32 -35.88 -4.78
N GLY A 6 27.02 -34.77 -5.02
CA GLY A 6 26.38 -33.47 -5.25
C GLY A 6 25.44 -33.47 -6.46
N TRP A 7 25.83 -34.10 -7.55
CA TRP A 7 25.02 -34.23 -8.76
C TRP A 7 23.74 -35.05 -8.56
N VAL A 8 23.75 -36.03 -7.67
CA VAL A 8 22.55 -36.81 -7.30
C VAL A 8 21.53 -35.93 -6.61
N GLY A 9 22.00 -35.03 -5.70
CA GLY A 9 21.13 -34.04 -5.05
C GLY A 9 20.47 -33.08 -6.04
N ASP A 10 21.21 -32.68 -7.07
CA ASP A 10 20.69 -31.77 -8.10
C ASP A 10 19.67 -32.47 -9.03
N ILE A 11 19.91 -33.74 -9.36
CA ILE A 11 18.95 -34.58 -10.08
C ILE A 11 17.67 -34.76 -9.27
N VAL A 12 17.77 -35.10 -7.98
CA VAL A 12 16.58 -35.27 -7.12
C VAL A 12 15.80 -33.96 -6.99
N ARG A 13 16.49 -32.82 -6.88
CA ARG A 13 15.83 -31.49 -6.89
C ARG A 13 15.17 -31.17 -8.23
N PHE A 14 15.79 -31.55 -9.35
CA PHE A 14 15.21 -31.38 -10.68
C PHE A 14 13.93 -32.20 -10.83
N PHE A 15 13.98 -33.51 -10.50
CA PHE A 15 12.79 -34.36 -10.55
C PHE A 15 11.73 -33.97 -9.51
N GLY A 16 12.13 -33.45 -8.35
CA GLY A 16 11.19 -32.89 -7.34
C GLY A 16 10.38 -31.70 -7.85
N ARG A 17 10.89 -30.97 -8.85
CA ARG A 17 10.13 -29.88 -9.53
C ARG A 17 9.13 -30.39 -10.56
N LEU A 18 9.28 -31.62 -11.05
CA LEU A 18 8.33 -32.25 -11.96
C LEU A 18 7.09 -32.82 -11.26
N ILE A 19 7.16 -33.03 -9.94
CA ILE A 19 6.05 -33.59 -9.17
C ILE A 19 4.98 -32.52 -8.99
N PRO A 20 3.71 -32.81 -9.32
CA PRO A 20 2.61 -31.87 -9.08
C PRO A 20 2.47 -31.63 -7.57
N ARG A 21 2.26 -30.38 -7.19
CA ARG A 21 2.01 -30.00 -5.81
C ARG A 21 0.53 -29.83 -5.55
N LEU A 22 0.11 -30.29 -4.37
CA LEU A 22 -1.23 -30.10 -3.84
C LEU A 22 -1.19 -28.92 -2.86
N THR A 23 -2.03 -27.92 -3.10
CA THR A 23 -2.17 -26.78 -2.19
C THR A 23 -3.64 -26.55 -1.89
N ILE A 24 -3.97 -26.38 -0.62
CA ILE A 24 -5.31 -26.01 -0.18
C ILE A 24 -5.34 -24.48 -0.08
N ILE A 25 -6.27 -23.86 -0.79
CA ILE A 25 -6.54 -22.43 -0.63
C ILE A 25 -7.64 -22.29 0.41
N PRO A 26 -7.37 -21.62 1.55
CA PRO A 26 -8.38 -21.41 2.58
C PRO A 26 -9.55 -20.57 2.07
N SER A 27 -10.71 -20.65 2.72
CA SER A 27 -11.90 -19.89 2.34
C SER A 27 -11.75 -18.36 2.51
N TYR A 28 -10.80 -17.93 3.32
CA TYR A 28 -10.48 -16.51 3.55
C TYR A 28 -9.42 -15.97 2.58
N GLU A 29 -8.87 -16.80 1.69
CA GLU A 29 -7.93 -16.42 0.64
C GLU A 29 -8.52 -16.66 -0.75
N GLY A 30 -8.15 -15.80 -1.70
CA GLY A 30 -8.41 -16.00 -3.11
C GLY A 30 -7.10 -16.30 -3.82
N GLY A 31 -7.09 -17.30 -4.70
CA GLY A 31 -5.91 -17.71 -5.45
C GLY A 31 -5.92 -17.21 -6.89
N VAL A 32 -4.72 -16.96 -7.42
CA VAL A 32 -4.48 -16.74 -8.85
C VAL A 32 -3.34 -17.63 -9.28
N ALA A 33 -3.60 -18.49 -10.27
CA ALA A 33 -2.59 -19.35 -10.88
C ALA A 33 -2.09 -18.69 -12.18
N PHE A 34 -0.80 -18.40 -12.24
CA PHE A 34 -0.14 -17.93 -13.46
C PHE A 34 0.36 -19.16 -14.23
N VAL A 35 -0.39 -19.59 -15.23
CA VAL A 35 -0.03 -20.74 -16.08
C VAL A 35 0.65 -20.22 -17.33
N ARG A 36 1.95 -20.48 -17.49
CA ARG A 36 2.77 -19.96 -18.61
C ARG A 36 2.62 -18.43 -18.77
N GLY A 37 2.61 -17.70 -17.65
CA GLY A 37 2.46 -16.24 -17.63
C GLY A 37 1.02 -15.73 -17.79
N LYS A 38 0.02 -16.60 -18.04
CA LYS A 38 -1.39 -16.17 -18.13
C LYS A 38 -2.08 -16.35 -16.77
N PRO A 39 -2.66 -15.29 -16.19
CA PRO A 39 -3.35 -15.37 -14.92
C PRO A 39 -4.72 -16.07 -15.09
N ARG A 40 -5.03 -16.96 -14.15
CA ARG A 40 -6.32 -17.63 -14.01
C ARG A 40 -6.80 -17.53 -12.58
N ALA A 41 -8.04 -17.12 -12.39
CA ALA A 41 -8.64 -17.11 -11.06
C ALA A 41 -8.80 -18.54 -10.56
N VAL A 42 -8.44 -18.75 -9.30
CA VAL A 42 -8.66 -19.99 -8.57
C VAL A 42 -9.57 -19.65 -7.40
N GLY A 43 -10.65 -20.42 -7.24
CA GLY A 43 -11.64 -20.17 -6.18
C GLY A 43 -11.04 -20.29 -4.78
N SER A 44 -11.68 -19.66 -3.80
CA SER A 44 -11.39 -19.85 -2.38
C SER A 44 -11.99 -21.19 -1.89
N GLY A 45 -11.39 -21.76 -0.83
CA GLY A 45 -11.87 -23.00 -0.21
C GLY A 45 -11.70 -24.25 -1.08
N CYS A 46 -10.74 -24.30 -1.99
CA CYS A 46 -10.54 -25.43 -2.90
C CYS A 46 -9.14 -26.03 -2.79
N LEU A 47 -9.05 -27.31 -3.17
CA LEU A 47 -7.79 -28.03 -3.38
C LEU A 47 -7.32 -27.81 -4.80
N VAL A 48 -6.10 -27.34 -4.96
CA VAL A 48 -5.48 -27.05 -6.26
C VAL A 48 -4.30 -27.95 -6.49
N VAL A 49 -4.29 -28.62 -7.64
CA VAL A 49 -3.12 -29.38 -8.14
C VAL A 49 -2.42 -28.50 -9.16
N TRP A 50 -1.15 -28.23 -8.96
CA TRP A 50 -0.39 -27.38 -9.85
C TRP A 50 1.04 -27.88 -10.05
N TRP A 51 1.63 -27.57 -11.20
CA TRP A 51 3.00 -27.90 -11.54
C TRP A 51 3.94 -26.72 -11.32
N PRO A 52 4.91 -26.82 -10.40
CA PRO A 52 5.81 -25.70 -10.11
C PRO A 52 6.72 -25.28 -11.27
N PHE A 53 6.80 -26.12 -12.32
CA PHE A 53 7.64 -25.83 -13.48
C PHE A 53 7.05 -24.74 -14.41
N TRP A 54 5.73 -24.70 -14.60
CA TRP A 54 5.06 -23.71 -15.45
C TRP A 54 3.88 -22.97 -14.82
N THR A 55 3.62 -23.24 -13.56
CA THR A 55 2.53 -22.59 -12.84
C THR A 55 3.08 -21.95 -11.58
N GLN A 56 2.77 -20.69 -11.37
CA GLN A 56 2.98 -19.98 -10.10
C GLN A 56 1.61 -19.75 -9.48
N LEU A 57 1.42 -20.19 -8.24
CA LEU A 57 0.20 -19.96 -7.47
C LEU A 57 0.47 -18.83 -6.47
N LEU A 58 -0.32 -17.76 -6.55
CA LEU A 58 -0.32 -16.67 -5.58
C LEU A 58 -1.67 -16.61 -4.89
N THR A 59 -1.66 -16.34 -3.59
CA THR A 59 -2.87 -16.18 -2.79
C THR A 59 -2.89 -14.80 -2.14
N VAL A 60 -4.09 -14.24 -1.99
CA VAL A 60 -4.32 -12.97 -1.30
C VAL A 60 -5.53 -13.10 -0.40
N PRO A 61 -5.54 -12.46 0.78
CA PRO A 61 -6.68 -12.47 1.66
C PRO A 61 -7.86 -11.70 1.05
N VAL A 62 -9.03 -12.35 0.96
CA VAL A 62 -10.29 -11.75 0.46
C VAL A 62 -11.22 -11.29 1.57
N VAL A 63 -10.82 -11.49 2.82
CA VAL A 63 -11.52 -10.99 4.00
C VAL A 63 -11.36 -9.47 4.15
N ARG A 64 -12.16 -8.88 5.04
CA ARG A 64 -12.03 -7.46 5.37
C ARG A 64 -10.68 -7.19 6.03
N GLN A 65 -10.03 -6.15 5.55
CA GLN A 65 -8.77 -5.63 6.06
C GLN A 65 -8.95 -4.17 6.44
N THR A 66 -8.10 -3.71 7.34
CA THR A 66 -8.09 -2.31 7.78
C THR A 66 -6.67 -1.78 7.61
N THR A 67 -6.53 -0.68 6.91
CA THR A 67 -5.24 -0.01 6.70
C THR A 67 -5.32 1.41 7.24
N ASN A 68 -4.36 1.78 8.10
CA ASN A 68 -4.21 3.13 8.58
C ASN A 68 -3.45 3.96 7.54
N LEU A 69 -4.03 5.08 7.16
CA LEU A 69 -3.35 6.11 6.40
C LEU A 69 -2.63 7.04 7.38
N PRO A 70 -1.31 7.21 7.25
CA PRO A 70 -0.57 8.09 8.13
C PRO A 70 -1.09 9.52 8.06
N SER A 71 -1.05 10.21 9.17
CA SER A 71 -1.46 11.62 9.23
C SER A 71 -0.59 12.48 8.32
N GLN A 72 -1.23 13.29 7.50
CA GLN A 72 -0.59 14.24 6.59
C GLN A 72 -1.03 15.66 6.91
N VAL A 73 -0.11 16.62 6.73
CA VAL A 73 -0.44 18.03 6.91
C VAL A 73 -1.00 18.59 5.61
N ILE A 74 -2.22 19.08 5.68
CA ILE A 74 -2.96 19.64 4.54
C ILE A 74 -3.35 21.07 4.91
N THR A 75 -3.10 22.02 4.04
CA THR A 75 -3.53 23.42 4.23
C THR A 75 -4.93 23.60 3.69
N VAL A 76 -5.87 23.99 4.54
CA VAL A 76 -7.26 24.31 4.22
C VAL A 76 -7.50 25.77 4.58
N GLU A 77 -7.92 26.61 3.62
CA GLU A 77 -8.12 28.06 3.81
C GLU A 77 -6.94 28.79 4.48
N GLY A 78 -5.70 28.32 4.25
CA GLY A 78 -4.49 28.90 4.85
C GLY A 78 -4.10 28.31 6.21
N GLU A 79 -4.96 27.51 6.83
CA GLU A 79 -4.70 26.84 8.11
C GLU A 79 -4.13 25.44 7.87
N PRO A 80 -3.00 25.08 8.49
CA PRO A 80 -2.46 23.73 8.40
C PRO A 80 -3.20 22.79 9.35
N LEU A 81 -3.74 21.70 8.79
CA LEU A 81 -4.42 20.63 9.51
C LEU A 81 -3.64 19.33 9.36
N ALA A 82 -3.42 18.62 10.45
CA ALA A 82 -2.99 17.23 10.43
C ALA A 82 -4.23 16.34 10.31
N VAL A 83 -4.29 15.51 9.29
CA VAL A 83 -5.43 14.64 9.02
C VAL A 83 -4.95 13.22 8.83
N GLY A 84 -5.45 12.30 9.66
CA GLY A 84 -5.29 10.86 9.54
C GLY A 84 -6.59 10.20 9.11
N ALA A 85 -6.51 9.04 8.48
CA ALA A 85 -7.70 8.28 8.12
C ALA A 85 -7.47 6.76 8.23
N ILE A 86 -8.57 6.02 8.38
CA ILE A 86 -8.59 4.57 8.41
C ILE A 86 -9.47 4.09 7.27
N VAL A 87 -8.97 3.16 6.47
CA VAL A 87 -9.70 2.57 5.35
C VAL A 87 -10.02 1.11 5.65
N VAL A 88 -11.29 0.75 5.57
CA VAL A 88 -11.77 -0.62 5.64
C VAL A 88 -12.07 -1.11 4.22
N TRP A 89 -11.39 -2.15 3.79
CA TRP A 89 -11.43 -2.64 2.42
C TRP A 89 -11.36 -4.16 2.34
N LYS A 90 -11.57 -4.70 1.16
CA LYS A 90 -11.33 -6.11 0.84
C LYS A 90 -10.98 -6.27 -0.63
N ILE A 91 -10.32 -7.36 -0.97
CA ILE A 91 -10.13 -7.77 -2.35
C ILE A 91 -11.40 -8.48 -2.81
N ARG A 92 -12.07 -7.92 -3.83
CA ARG A 92 -13.25 -8.50 -4.46
C ARG A 92 -12.88 -9.43 -5.61
N ASP A 93 -11.87 -9.05 -6.38
CA ASP A 93 -11.38 -9.81 -7.51
C ASP A 93 -9.86 -10.01 -7.39
N PRO A 94 -9.42 -11.18 -6.90
CA PRO A 94 -8.00 -11.50 -6.77
C PRO A 94 -7.24 -11.47 -8.09
N LEU A 95 -7.90 -11.83 -9.20
CA LEU A 95 -7.27 -11.83 -10.53
C LEU A 95 -6.89 -10.41 -10.94
N LEU A 96 -7.79 -9.44 -10.80
CA LEU A 96 -7.51 -8.04 -11.10
C LEU A 96 -6.47 -7.46 -10.12
N ALA A 97 -6.57 -7.78 -8.84
CA ALA A 97 -5.66 -7.29 -7.82
C ALA A 97 -4.21 -7.72 -8.07
N LEU A 98 -3.98 -8.99 -8.41
CA LEU A 98 -2.63 -9.53 -8.62
C LEU A 98 -2.09 -9.35 -10.05
N SER A 99 -2.96 -9.07 -11.04
CA SER A 99 -2.51 -8.87 -12.42
C SER A 99 -2.25 -7.41 -12.78
N ARG A 100 -2.83 -6.46 -12.07
CA ARG A 100 -2.75 -5.02 -12.39
C ARG A 100 -1.95 -4.20 -11.40
N VAL A 101 -1.76 -4.71 -10.20
CA VAL A 101 -1.08 -3.99 -9.12
C VAL A 101 -0.05 -4.91 -8.51
N HIS A 102 1.15 -4.40 -8.25
CA HIS A 102 2.22 -5.17 -7.62
C HIS A 102 1.89 -5.43 -6.15
N ASP A 103 1.50 -4.40 -5.43
CA ASP A 103 1.05 -4.46 -4.04
C ASP A 103 -0.29 -3.71 -3.90
N PRO A 104 -1.40 -4.44 -3.69
CA PRO A 104 -2.71 -3.84 -3.52
C PRO A 104 -2.83 -2.93 -2.28
N GLU A 105 -2.09 -3.23 -1.20
CA GLU A 105 -2.11 -2.43 0.02
C GLU A 105 -1.36 -1.10 -0.16
N GLU A 106 -0.19 -1.14 -0.80
CA GLU A 106 0.58 0.06 -1.13
C GLU A 106 -0.20 0.99 -2.05
N ALA A 107 -0.79 0.44 -3.12
CA ALA A 107 -1.63 1.20 -4.03
C ALA A 107 -2.86 1.82 -3.34
N LEU A 108 -3.48 1.08 -2.41
CA LEU A 108 -4.57 1.61 -1.58
C LEU A 108 -4.08 2.78 -0.71
N ARG A 109 -2.92 2.66 -0.10
CA ARG A 109 -2.33 3.69 0.77
C ARG A 109 -2.05 4.97 -0.01
N ASP A 110 -1.41 4.86 -1.16
CA ASP A 110 -1.06 6.02 -1.99
C ASP A 110 -2.30 6.73 -2.53
N LEU A 111 -3.25 5.99 -3.08
CA LEU A 111 -4.50 6.55 -3.56
C LEU A 111 -5.37 7.07 -2.42
N GLY A 112 -5.31 6.45 -1.25
CA GLY A 112 -5.96 6.90 -0.03
C GLY A 112 -5.46 8.26 0.43
N LEU A 113 -4.15 8.43 0.53
CA LEU A 113 -3.52 9.71 0.89
C LEU A 113 -3.88 10.80 -0.12
N ALA A 114 -3.85 10.48 -1.42
CA ALA A 114 -4.26 11.41 -2.46
C ALA A 114 -5.75 11.78 -2.39
N ALA A 115 -6.63 10.82 -2.06
CA ALA A 115 -8.05 11.06 -1.90
C ALA A 115 -8.36 11.96 -0.70
N VAL A 116 -7.71 11.70 0.45
CA VAL A 116 -7.83 12.54 1.66
C VAL A 116 -7.41 13.97 1.33
N LYS A 117 -6.24 14.16 0.72
CA LYS A 117 -5.75 15.48 0.33
C LYS A 117 -6.72 16.23 -0.58
N ARG A 118 -7.23 15.57 -1.64
CA ARG A 118 -8.20 16.17 -2.58
C ARG A 118 -9.55 16.47 -1.92
N GLY A 119 -10.00 15.59 -1.04
CA GLY A 119 -11.25 15.76 -0.30
C GLY A 119 -11.21 16.96 0.63
N MET A 120 -10.10 17.16 1.34
CA MET A 120 -9.91 18.28 2.25
C MET A 120 -9.77 19.64 1.52
N TRP A 121 -9.02 19.67 0.41
CA TRP A 121 -8.82 20.93 -0.35
C TRP A 121 -10.10 21.53 -0.94
N LYS A 122 -11.14 20.73 -1.12
CA LYS A 122 -12.43 21.20 -1.68
C LYS A 122 -13.37 21.78 -0.63
N ARG A 123 -13.01 21.75 0.64
CA ARG A 123 -13.88 22.08 1.76
C ARG A 123 -13.41 23.30 2.52
N LYS A 124 -14.37 23.93 3.21
CA LYS A 124 -14.07 24.99 4.17
C LYS A 124 -13.67 24.38 5.51
N LEU A 125 -12.86 25.12 6.26
CA LEU A 125 -12.43 24.71 7.59
C LEU A 125 -13.62 24.43 8.52
N SER A 126 -14.66 25.25 8.45
CA SER A 126 -15.91 25.07 9.22
C SER A 126 -16.63 23.76 8.92
N GLU A 127 -16.64 23.34 7.64
CA GLU A 127 -17.27 22.08 7.19
C GLU A 127 -16.45 20.88 7.68
N VAL A 128 -15.11 20.97 7.62
CA VAL A 128 -14.20 19.91 8.09
C VAL A 128 -14.39 19.64 9.59
N MET A 129 -14.73 20.67 10.37
CA MET A 129 -14.92 20.53 11.80
C MET A 129 -16.35 20.15 12.20
N ALA A 130 -17.35 20.36 11.32
CA ALA A 130 -18.76 20.19 11.65
C ALA A 130 -19.35 18.85 11.19
N ASP A 131 -18.89 18.30 10.05
CA ASP A 131 -19.58 17.17 9.40
C ASP A 131 -18.59 16.08 8.95
N ALA A 132 -18.17 15.25 9.90
CA ALA A 132 -17.26 14.13 9.64
C ALA A 132 -17.92 13.05 8.75
N ASP A 133 -19.21 12.77 8.93
CA ASP A 133 -19.91 11.69 8.21
C ASP A 133 -19.99 11.97 6.71
N GLN A 134 -20.25 13.24 6.33
CA GLN A 134 -20.29 13.65 4.94
C GLN A 134 -18.91 13.56 4.29
N ILE A 135 -17.86 13.88 5.04
CA ILE A 135 -16.48 13.78 4.55
C ILE A 135 -16.12 12.31 4.32
N ASP A 136 -16.43 11.44 5.24
CA ASP A 136 -16.20 10.00 5.15
C ASP A 136 -16.88 9.39 3.92
N ALA A 137 -18.13 9.80 3.64
CA ALA A 137 -18.88 9.36 2.47
C ALA A 137 -18.23 9.82 1.15
N ASP A 138 -17.80 11.07 1.06
CA ASP A 138 -17.18 11.62 -0.14
C ASP A 138 -15.78 11.01 -0.37
N LEU A 139 -15.00 10.81 0.69
CA LEU A 139 -13.70 10.14 0.62
C LEU A 139 -13.86 8.69 0.16
N LYS A 140 -14.85 7.97 0.70
CA LYS A 140 -15.20 6.62 0.28
C LYS A 140 -15.54 6.58 -1.21
N ALA A 141 -16.38 7.48 -1.69
CA ALA A 141 -16.78 7.55 -3.10
C ALA A 141 -15.57 7.84 -4.01
N GLY A 142 -14.73 8.81 -3.63
CA GLY A 142 -13.53 9.18 -4.37
C GLY A 142 -12.51 8.06 -4.44
N LEU A 143 -12.26 7.39 -3.32
CA LEU A 143 -11.32 6.28 -3.25
C LEU A 143 -11.83 5.04 -4.00
N ALA A 144 -13.13 4.72 -3.87
CA ALA A 144 -13.76 3.61 -4.59
C ALA A 144 -13.72 3.81 -6.11
N ALA A 145 -13.86 5.04 -6.59
CA ALA A 145 -13.74 5.35 -8.02
C ALA A 145 -12.31 5.12 -8.52
N GLY A 146 -11.29 5.54 -7.75
CA GLY A 146 -9.88 5.34 -8.10
C GLY A 146 -9.44 3.88 -8.12
N LEU A 147 -9.99 3.06 -7.22
CA LEU A 147 -9.60 1.64 -7.06
C LEU A 147 -10.46 0.64 -7.83
N ARG A 148 -11.51 1.10 -8.53
CA ARG A 148 -12.45 0.22 -9.26
C ARG A 148 -11.75 -0.71 -10.26
N GLY A 149 -10.66 -0.25 -10.88
CA GLY A 149 -9.89 -1.02 -11.87
C GLY A 149 -8.95 -2.07 -11.28
N PHE A 150 -8.74 -2.07 -9.95
CA PHE A 150 -7.75 -2.91 -9.27
C PHE A 150 -8.36 -4.10 -8.52
N GLY A 151 -9.66 -4.35 -8.67
CA GLY A 151 -10.34 -5.45 -7.99
C GLY A 151 -10.49 -5.25 -6.48
N ILE A 152 -10.26 -4.04 -5.96
CA ILE A 152 -10.38 -3.66 -4.55
C ILE A 152 -11.75 -3.01 -4.32
N GLU A 153 -12.43 -3.43 -3.26
CA GLU A 153 -13.70 -2.87 -2.81
C GLU A 153 -13.51 -2.13 -1.49
N ILE A 154 -13.80 -0.83 -1.49
CA ILE A 154 -13.78 0.00 -0.29
C ILE A 154 -15.11 -0.17 0.44
N ARG A 155 -15.05 -0.57 1.71
CA ARG A 155 -16.21 -0.72 2.58
C ARG A 155 -16.53 0.56 3.29
N ASN A 156 -15.55 1.09 4.02
CA ASN A 156 -15.69 2.35 4.75
C ASN A 156 -14.36 3.11 4.75
N VAL A 157 -14.46 4.41 4.89
CA VAL A 157 -13.33 5.30 5.16
C VAL A 157 -13.75 6.12 6.37
N PHE A 158 -12.87 6.24 7.34
CA PHE A 158 -13.08 7.03 8.56
C PHE A 158 -11.92 7.98 8.73
N ILE A 159 -12.21 9.23 9.00
CA ILE A 159 -11.19 10.17 9.48
C ILE A 159 -10.91 9.82 10.93
N SER A 160 -9.66 9.47 11.23
CA SER A 160 -9.24 9.10 12.59
C SER A 160 -8.79 10.29 13.41
N ASP A 161 -8.21 11.29 12.75
CA ASP A 161 -7.59 12.44 13.39
C ASP A 161 -7.77 13.69 12.55
N VAL A 162 -8.20 14.79 13.21
CA VAL A 162 -8.18 16.13 12.63
C VAL A 162 -7.66 17.07 13.71
N ALA A 163 -6.47 17.60 13.53
CA ALA A 163 -5.89 18.55 14.47
C ALA A 163 -5.30 19.76 13.75
N ARG A 164 -5.51 20.95 14.30
CA ARG A 164 -4.79 22.14 13.83
C ARG A 164 -3.33 22.03 14.27
N CYS A 165 -2.41 22.20 13.34
CA CYS A 165 -1.00 22.18 13.65
C CYS A 165 -0.33 23.51 13.31
N LYS A 166 0.63 23.93 14.15
CA LYS A 166 1.50 25.06 13.82
C LYS A 166 2.75 24.51 13.14
N VAL A 167 2.93 24.81 11.88
CA VAL A 167 4.16 24.47 11.15
C VAL A 167 5.20 25.54 11.49
N LEU A 168 6.12 25.23 12.38
CA LEU A 168 7.29 26.07 12.64
C LEU A 168 8.30 25.84 11.51
N LYS A 169 8.56 26.85 10.70
CA LYS A 169 9.67 26.85 9.72
C LYS A 169 10.99 27.02 10.50
N LEU A 170 11.52 25.93 11.04
CA LEU A 170 12.84 25.94 11.72
C LEU A 170 14.02 26.19 10.77
N LEU A 171 13.79 26.20 9.43
CA LEU A 171 14.83 26.37 8.42
C LEU A 171 15.00 27.81 7.90
N ALA A 172 14.19 28.77 8.39
CA ALA A 172 14.27 30.14 7.88
C ALA A 172 15.21 31.08 8.69
N ASP A 173 15.63 30.66 9.89
CA ASP A 173 16.43 31.47 10.80
C ASP A 173 17.74 30.81 11.22
N GLN A 174 18.44 30.12 10.32
CA GLN A 174 19.87 29.94 10.53
C GLN A 174 20.52 31.28 10.08
N PRO A 175 21.07 32.07 11.03
CA PRO A 175 21.73 33.29 10.67
C PRO A 175 22.93 32.92 9.79
N LYS A 176 23.05 33.57 8.64
CA LYS A 176 24.20 33.47 7.71
C LYS A 176 25.56 33.75 8.38
N ALA A 177 25.53 34.27 9.60
CA ALA A 177 26.70 34.64 10.38
C ALA A 177 27.61 33.46 10.78
N THR A 178 27.13 32.24 10.78
CA THR A 178 27.96 31.09 11.21
C THR A 178 28.92 30.61 10.12
N TYR A 179 28.65 30.89 8.86
CA TYR A 179 29.52 30.50 7.74
C TYR A 179 30.61 31.53 7.46
N GLU A 180 30.37 32.82 7.68
CA GLU A 180 31.41 33.84 7.51
C GLU A 180 32.48 33.79 8.60
N ALA A 181 32.12 33.41 9.84
CA ALA A 181 33.10 33.27 10.93
C ALA A 181 34.06 32.10 10.75
N ALA A 182 33.67 31.06 10.01
CA ALA A 182 34.53 29.90 9.77
C ALA A 182 35.54 30.12 8.62
N VAL A 183 35.23 31.05 7.70
CA VAL A 183 36.12 31.36 6.56
C VAL A 183 37.21 32.39 6.95
N VAL A 184 36.93 33.25 7.91
CA VAL A 184 37.91 34.29 8.36
C VAL A 184 39.00 33.74 9.28
N ASN A 185 38.75 32.62 9.96
CA ASN A 185 39.74 32.01 10.87
C ASN A 185 40.63 30.93 10.22
N GLY A 186 40.53 30.75 8.90
CA GLY A 186 41.32 29.76 8.17
C GLY A 186 42.54 30.28 7.43
N GLU A 187 42.81 31.59 7.43
CA GLU A 187 43.96 32.19 6.76
C GLU A 187 44.79 33.03 7.74
N GLU A 188 45.47 32.39 8.67
CA GLU A 188 46.67 32.93 9.31
C GLU A 188 47.29 31.82 10.16
N GLU A 189 48.18 31.01 9.52
CA GLU A 189 49.41 30.57 10.18
C GLU A 189 50.49 30.31 9.11
N PRO A 190 51.75 30.81 9.34
CA PRO A 190 52.88 30.83 8.44
C PRO A 190 53.57 29.48 8.31
#